data_8b4df42731d3245feb4045cd777a7923
#
_entry.id   8b4df42731d3245feb4045cd777a7923
#
_cell.length_a   1.000
_cell.length_b   1.000
_cell.length_c   1.000
_cell.angle_alpha   90.00
_cell.angle_beta   90.00
_cell.angle_gamma   90.00
#
_symmetry.space_group_name_H-M   'P 1'
#
loop_
_entity.id
_entity.type
_entity.pdbx_description
1 polymer ?
#
loop_
_entity_poly.entity_id
_entity_poly.type
_entity_poly.pdbx_seq_one_letter_code
_entity_poly.pdbx_strand_id
1 'polypeptide(L)'
;LAGLAEARQQRTLPTSCLYVTVSTGIGSGVITNGRIDPGLRHSEAGRSLVEFDGAVREWESFASGKAIYNTYGKYARDIKSKRTWHQVAIRISRGFLALIPTMQPEVIVIGGSIGTYFHQYGEDLKGILKEHLPDHIPLPKIIPAKHPEEAVLYGCYYYALDSLADSATR
;
A
#
# COMPACT_ATOMS: atom_id res chain seq x y z
N LEU A 1 11.25 2.00 -4.21
CA LEU A 1 12.05 3.02 -3.53
C LEU A 1 11.28 3.70 -2.40
N ALA A 2 10.06 4.25 -2.63
CA ALA A 2 9.26 4.86 -1.55
C ALA A 2 9.07 3.92 -0.34
N GLY A 3 8.78 2.65 -0.59
CA GLY A 3 8.66 1.64 0.47
C GLY A 3 9.94 1.45 1.30
N LEU A 4 11.11 1.57 0.67
CA LEU A 4 12.41 1.50 1.37
C LEU A 4 12.55 2.65 2.38
N ALA A 5 12.21 3.87 1.97
CA ALA A 5 12.23 5.03 2.85
C ALA A 5 11.25 4.85 4.03
N GLU A 6 10.01 4.50 3.72
CA GLU A 6 8.96 4.37 4.73
C GLU A 6 9.26 3.24 5.74
N ALA A 7 9.80 2.10 5.29
CA ALA A 7 10.20 1.01 6.17
C ALA A 7 11.35 1.43 7.12
N ARG A 8 12.40 2.09 6.59
CA ARG A 8 13.55 2.53 7.38
C ARG A 8 13.26 3.67 8.34
N GLN A 9 12.22 4.43 8.09
CA GLN A 9 11.78 5.52 8.97
C GLN A 9 10.80 5.06 10.07
N GLN A 10 10.47 3.77 10.15
CA GLN A 10 9.74 3.25 11.30
C GLN A 10 10.62 3.31 12.56
N ARG A 11 9.98 3.51 13.72
CA ARG A 11 10.70 3.52 15.02
C ARG A 11 11.47 2.23 15.28
N THR A 12 10.91 1.11 14.86
CA THR A 12 11.55 -0.20 14.83
C THR A 12 11.48 -0.69 13.41
N LEU A 13 12.62 -1.13 12.86
CA LEU A 13 12.69 -1.65 11.50
C LEU A 13 11.84 -2.93 11.40
N PRO A 14 10.78 -2.96 10.57
CA PRO A 14 9.98 -4.15 10.40
C PRO A 14 10.75 -5.24 9.63
N THR A 15 10.51 -6.50 9.96
CA THR A 15 11.05 -7.65 9.23
C THR A 15 10.52 -7.66 7.79
N SER A 16 9.22 -7.36 7.63
CA SER A 16 8.58 -7.26 6.32
C SER A 16 7.65 -6.05 6.26
N CYS A 17 7.76 -5.26 5.20
CA CYS A 17 6.91 -4.12 4.94
C CYS A 17 6.39 -4.16 3.51
N LEU A 18 5.08 -4.11 3.35
CA LEU A 18 4.42 -3.90 2.08
C LEU A 18 4.05 -2.42 1.96
N TYR A 19 4.71 -1.70 1.07
CA TYR A 19 4.31 -0.35 0.68
C TYR A 19 3.35 -0.42 -0.51
N VAL A 20 2.24 0.28 -0.41
CA VAL A 20 1.27 0.40 -1.51
C VAL A 20 0.98 1.88 -1.75
N THR A 21 1.28 2.35 -2.94
CA THR A 21 0.87 3.69 -3.38
C THR A 21 -0.46 3.61 -4.11
N VAL A 22 -1.45 4.34 -3.61
CA VAL A 22 -2.76 4.48 -4.26
C VAL A 22 -2.87 5.91 -4.79
N SER A 23 -2.66 6.05 -6.11
CA SER A 23 -2.66 7.33 -6.81
C SER A 23 -3.40 7.16 -8.15
N THR A 24 -2.90 7.67 -9.27
CA THR A 24 -3.50 7.45 -10.60
C THR A 24 -3.69 5.95 -10.88
N GLY A 25 -2.71 5.13 -10.50
CA GLY A 25 -2.77 3.67 -10.44
C GLY A 25 -2.53 3.15 -9.03
N ILE A 26 -2.25 1.85 -8.90
CA ILE A 26 -1.81 1.21 -7.66
C ILE A 26 -0.46 0.55 -7.93
N GLY A 27 0.59 1.04 -7.24
CA GLY A 27 1.91 0.44 -7.25
C GLY A 27 2.27 -0.17 -5.91
N SER A 28 3.24 -1.08 -5.88
CA SER A 28 3.71 -1.72 -4.65
C SER A 28 5.23 -1.76 -4.55
N GLY A 29 5.71 -1.99 -3.34
CA GLY A 29 7.10 -2.28 -3.05
C GLY A 29 7.19 -3.14 -1.80
N VAL A 30 7.95 -4.22 -1.89
CA VAL A 30 8.17 -5.15 -0.78
C VAL A 30 9.57 -4.95 -0.21
N ILE A 31 9.62 -4.74 1.09
CA ILE A 31 10.85 -4.49 1.83
C ILE A 31 11.01 -5.57 2.89
N THR A 32 12.11 -6.27 2.84
CA THR A 32 12.46 -7.32 3.80
C THR A 32 13.77 -6.97 4.50
N ASN A 33 13.75 -6.94 5.83
CA ASN A 33 14.92 -6.58 6.65
C ASN A 33 15.55 -5.24 6.23
N GLY A 34 14.73 -4.24 5.90
CA GLY A 34 15.16 -2.91 5.52
C GLY A 34 15.80 -2.79 4.14
N ARG A 35 15.67 -3.80 3.28
CA ARG A 35 16.14 -3.81 1.89
C ARG A 35 14.98 -4.12 0.94
N ILE A 36 15.08 -3.66 -0.31
CA ILE A 36 14.13 -4.08 -1.35
C ILE A 36 14.26 -5.59 -1.53
N ASP A 37 13.12 -6.29 -1.41
CA ASP A 37 13.11 -7.74 -1.60
C ASP A 37 13.51 -8.10 -3.04
N PRO A 38 14.60 -8.87 -3.24
CA PRO A 38 15.10 -9.16 -4.58
C PRO A 38 14.18 -10.06 -5.39
N GLY A 39 13.41 -10.94 -4.75
CA GLY A 39 12.44 -11.82 -5.39
C GLY A 39 11.15 -11.12 -5.80
N LEU A 40 10.80 -10.02 -5.11
CA LEU A 40 9.55 -9.28 -5.30
C LEU A 40 9.76 -7.85 -5.84
N ARG A 41 10.96 -7.54 -6.35
CA ARG A 41 11.29 -6.19 -6.86
C ARG A 41 10.46 -5.75 -8.07
N HIS A 42 9.84 -6.67 -8.77
CA HIS A 42 8.95 -6.43 -9.92
C HIS A 42 7.48 -6.70 -9.59
N SER A 43 7.14 -6.74 -8.30
CA SER A 43 5.77 -6.95 -7.86
C SER A 43 4.87 -5.78 -8.29
N GLU A 44 3.76 -6.10 -8.92
CA GLU A 44 2.76 -5.16 -9.44
C GLU A 44 1.40 -5.46 -8.81
N ALA A 45 1.25 -5.12 -7.53
CA ALA A 45 0.04 -5.45 -6.77
C ALA A 45 -1.24 -4.89 -7.40
N GLY A 46 -1.17 -3.73 -8.06
CA GLY A 46 -2.32 -3.14 -8.76
C GLY A 46 -2.87 -3.99 -9.91
N ARG A 47 -2.05 -4.90 -10.46
CA ARG A 47 -2.42 -5.84 -11.52
C ARG A 47 -3.00 -7.15 -10.99
N SER A 48 -3.03 -7.34 -9.67
CA SER A 48 -3.66 -8.53 -9.08
C SER A 48 -5.13 -8.61 -9.50
N LEU A 49 -5.52 -9.77 -9.98
CA LEU A 49 -6.91 -10.04 -10.36
C LEU A 49 -7.69 -10.40 -9.09
N VAL A 50 -8.68 -9.60 -8.76
CA VAL A 50 -9.54 -9.78 -7.60
C VAL A 50 -11.00 -9.59 -7.98
N GLU A 51 -11.89 -10.24 -7.23
CA GLU A 51 -13.33 -10.07 -7.43
C GLU A 51 -13.80 -8.73 -6.85
N PHE A 52 -14.57 -7.98 -7.62
CA PHE A 52 -15.29 -6.80 -7.19
C PHE A 52 -16.56 -6.60 -8.03
N ASP A 53 -17.69 -6.39 -7.37
CA ASP A 53 -19.03 -6.23 -7.98
C ASP A 53 -19.38 -7.35 -8.97
N GLY A 54 -19.13 -8.61 -8.57
CA GLY A 54 -19.47 -9.81 -9.35
C GLY A 54 -18.56 -10.07 -10.57
N ALA A 55 -17.45 -9.34 -10.72
CA ALA A 55 -16.50 -9.52 -11.80
C ALA A 55 -15.05 -9.55 -11.31
N VAL A 56 -14.26 -10.45 -11.89
CA VAL A 56 -12.80 -10.50 -11.67
C VAL A 56 -12.13 -9.46 -12.55
N ARG A 57 -11.33 -8.58 -11.94
CA ARG A 57 -10.64 -7.49 -12.64
C ARG A 57 -9.38 -7.06 -11.90
N GLU A 58 -8.50 -6.33 -12.56
CA GLU A 58 -7.31 -5.76 -11.93
C GLU A 58 -7.69 -4.83 -10.77
N TRP A 59 -7.02 -4.96 -9.63
CA TRP A 59 -7.29 -4.16 -8.44
C TRP A 59 -7.27 -2.65 -8.72
N GLU A 60 -6.27 -2.16 -9.46
CA GLU A 60 -6.19 -0.73 -9.77
C GLU A 60 -7.34 -0.22 -10.65
N SER A 61 -7.97 -1.08 -11.44
CA SER A 61 -9.07 -0.69 -12.34
C SER A 61 -10.30 -0.15 -11.62
N PHE A 62 -10.47 -0.49 -10.33
CA PHE A 62 -11.60 -0.02 -9.52
C PHE A 62 -11.21 0.65 -8.20
N ALA A 63 -9.96 0.48 -7.71
CA ALA A 63 -9.51 0.99 -6.41
C ALA A 63 -8.48 2.14 -6.51
N SER A 64 -7.92 2.42 -7.70
CA SER A 64 -6.99 3.54 -7.89
C SER A 64 -7.67 4.90 -7.77
N GLY A 65 -6.90 5.96 -7.56
CA GLY A 65 -7.39 7.33 -7.51
C GLY A 65 -8.10 7.75 -8.82
N LYS A 66 -7.62 7.27 -9.97
CA LYS A 66 -8.30 7.45 -11.27
C LYS A 66 -9.66 6.76 -11.29
N ALA A 67 -9.75 5.53 -10.78
CA ALA A 67 -11.00 4.78 -10.72
C ALA A 67 -12.01 5.43 -9.75
N ILE A 68 -11.53 5.92 -8.61
CA ILE A 68 -12.35 6.67 -7.64
C ILE A 68 -12.89 7.95 -8.29
N TYR A 69 -12.05 8.71 -8.99
CA TYR A 69 -12.49 9.90 -9.72
C TYR A 69 -13.56 9.56 -10.78
N ASN A 70 -13.34 8.52 -11.56
CA ASN A 70 -14.30 8.08 -12.60
C ASN A 70 -15.65 7.64 -12.00
N THR A 71 -15.62 7.06 -10.78
CA THR A 71 -16.85 6.58 -10.10
C THR A 71 -17.64 7.72 -9.45
N TYR A 72 -16.95 8.66 -8.80
CA TYR A 72 -17.61 9.68 -7.95
C TYR A 72 -17.55 11.10 -8.53
N GLY A 73 -16.82 11.33 -9.64
CA GLY A 73 -16.63 12.65 -10.25
C GLY A 73 -15.85 13.63 -9.39
N LYS A 74 -15.10 13.14 -8.40
CA LYS A 74 -14.40 13.97 -7.40
C LYS A 74 -12.97 13.47 -7.16
N TYR A 75 -12.05 14.39 -7.04
CA TYR A 75 -10.72 14.08 -6.49
C TYR A 75 -10.81 13.80 -4.99
N ALA A 76 -9.85 13.06 -4.45
CA ALA A 76 -9.80 12.73 -3.02
C ALA A 76 -9.97 13.95 -2.10
N ARG A 77 -9.32 15.08 -2.44
CA ARG A 77 -9.39 16.35 -1.69
C ARG A 77 -10.81 16.94 -1.61
N ASP A 78 -11.69 16.58 -2.55
CA ASP A 78 -13.05 17.12 -2.67
C ASP A 78 -14.10 16.17 -2.08
N ILE A 79 -13.71 14.97 -1.68
CA ILE A 79 -14.60 13.99 -1.05
C ILE A 79 -14.86 14.39 0.41
N LYS A 80 -16.08 14.81 0.72
CA LYS A 80 -16.52 15.17 2.07
C LYS A 80 -17.38 14.09 2.74
N SER A 81 -17.90 13.15 1.95
CA SER A 81 -18.87 12.15 2.40
C SER A 81 -18.16 10.96 3.08
N LYS A 82 -18.49 10.68 4.34
CA LYS A 82 -18.05 9.48 5.05
C LYS A 82 -18.48 8.19 4.32
N ARG A 83 -19.70 8.17 3.75
CA ARG A 83 -20.17 7.03 2.96
C ARG A 83 -19.29 6.78 1.75
N THR A 84 -18.83 7.82 1.07
CA THR A 84 -17.91 7.67 -0.08
C THR A 84 -16.56 7.13 0.39
N TRP A 85 -16.01 7.61 1.51
CA TRP A 85 -14.77 7.09 2.06
C TRP A 85 -14.88 5.64 2.51
N HIS A 86 -16.02 5.23 3.08
CA HIS A 86 -16.30 3.83 3.37
C HIS A 86 -16.28 2.96 2.09
N GLN A 87 -16.87 3.44 0.99
CA GLN A 87 -16.80 2.74 -0.31
C GLN A 87 -15.36 2.67 -0.85
N VAL A 88 -14.54 3.69 -0.62
CA VAL A 88 -13.10 3.66 -0.95
C VAL A 88 -12.39 2.59 -0.13
N ALA A 89 -12.68 2.47 1.17
CA ALA A 89 -12.14 1.42 2.03
C ALA A 89 -12.49 0.02 1.50
N ILE A 90 -13.74 -0.21 1.11
CA ILE A 90 -14.19 -1.49 0.51
C ILE A 90 -13.39 -1.81 -0.77
N ARG A 91 -13.19 -0.84 -1.67
CA ARG A 91 -12.43 -1.04 -2.90
C ARG A 91 -10.97 -1.38 -2.62
N ILE A 92 -10.35 -0.65 -1.69
CA ILE A 92 -8.95 -0.87 -1.31
C ILE A 92 -8.77 -2.20 -0.58
N SER A 93 -9.72 -2.61 0.27
CA SER A 93 -9.62 -3.86 1.03
C SER A 93 -9.53 -5.10 0.14
N ARG A 94 -10.13 -5.10 -1.06
CA ARG A 94 -10.13 -6.28 -1.95
C ARG A 94 -8.73 -6.75 -2.32
N GLY A 95 -7.83 -5.83 -2.67
CA GLY A 95 -6.44 -6.19 -2.93
C GLY A 95 -5.71 -6.66 -1.67
N PHE A 96 -5.92 -6.00 -0.54
CA PHE A 96 -5.27 -6.42 0.70
C PHE A 96 -5.75 -7.78 1.20
N LEU A 97 -7.02 -8.13 1.02
CA LEU A 97 -7.54 -9.47 1.35
C LEU A 97 -6.86 -10.58 0.52
N ALA A 98 -6.40 -10.27 -0.70
CA ALA A 98 -5.62 -11.19 -1.50
C ALA A 98 -4.13 -11.22 -1.10
N LEU A 99 -3.55 -10.06 -0.76
CA LEU A 99 -2.12 -9.93 -0.48
C LEU A 99 -1.72 -10.35 0.94
N ILE A 100 -2.52 -10.03 1.96
CA ILE A 100 -2.18 -10.31 3.35
C ILE A 100 -1.98 -11.81 3.61
N PRO A 101 -2.88 -12.72 3.18
CA PRO A 101 -2.71 -14.15 3.43
C PRO A 101 -1.47 -14.76 2.77
N THR A 102 -1.05 -14.22 1.64
CA THR A 102 0.08 -14.74 0.85
C THR A 102 1.42 -14.15 1.25
N MET A 103 1.45 -12.86 1.58
CA MET A 103 2.69 -12.14 1.87
C MET A 103 2.96 -11.99 3.37
N GLN A 104 1.93 -12.02 4.20
CA GLN A 104 1.97 -11.85 5.66
C GLN A 104 2.92 -10.71 6.11
N PRO A 105 2.74 -9.48 5.60
CA PRO A 105 3.60 -8.37 5.98
C PRO A 105 3.37 -8.00 7.45
N GLU A 106 4.46 -7.64 8.16
CA GLU A 106 4.34 -7.10 9.53
C GLU A 106 3.67 -5.71 9.51
N VAL A 107 4.03 -4.90 8.48
CA VAL A 107 3.52 -3.54 8.30
C VAL A 107 3.08 -3.33 6.86
N ILE A 108 1.90 -2.70 6.69
CA ILE A 108 1.46 -2.13 5.42
C ILE A 108 1.51 -0.61 5.53
N VAL A 109 2.21 0.03 4.60
CA VAL A 109 2.26 1.49 4.49
C VAL A 109 1.50 1.93 3.24
N ILE A 110 0.50 2.80 3.40
CA ILE A 110 -0.31 3.29 2.29
C ILE A 110 0.08 4.73 1.96
N GLY A 111 0.62 4.91 0.76
CA GLY A 111 1.02 6.21 0.21
C GLY A 111 0.19 6.62 -1.00
N GLY A 112 0.67 7.65 -1.70
CA GLY A 112 0.00 8.24 -2.86
C GLY A 112 -1.13 9.20 -2.48
N SER A 113 -1.77 9.78 -3.49
CA SER A 113 -2.79 10.83 -3.30
C SER A 113 -4.01 10.38 -2.49
N ILE A 114 -4.37 9.09 -2.53
CA ILE A 114 -5.41 8.52 -1.68
C ILE A 114 -4.86 8.24 -0.27
N GLY A 115 -3.62 7.80 -0.15
CA GLY A 115 -2.95 7.55 1.13
C GLY A 115 -2.89 8.79 2.03
N THR A 116 -2.77 9.99 1.45
CA THR A 116 -2.82 11.27 2.18
C THR A 116 -4.12 11.42 3.01
N TYR A 117 -5.21 10.81 2.55
CA TYR A 117 -6.51 10.85 3.23
C TYR A 117 -6.79 9.59 4.06
N PHE A 118 -5.76 8.84 4.44
CA PHE A 118 -5.91 7.61 5.24
C PHE A 118 -6.75 7.80 6.50
N HIS A 119 -6.69 8.95 7.14
CA HIS A 119 -7.48 9.31 8.30
C HIS A 119 -9.00 9.29 8.07
N GLN A 120 -9.45 9.35 6.80
CA GLN A 120 -10.87 9.32 6.44
C GLN A 120 -11.42 7.89 6.30
N TYR A 121 -10.58 6.91 5.98
CA TYR A 121 -11.02 5.54 5.66
C TYR A 121 -10.21 4.43 6.35
N GLY A 122 -9.13 4.78 7.03
CA GLY A 122 -8.21 3.78 7.59
C GLY A 122 -8.84 2.87 8.64
N GLU A 123 -9.74 3.40 9.47
CA GLU A 123 -10.43 2.58 10.48
C GLU A 123 -11.47 1.65 9.82
N ASP A 124 -12.22 2.13 8.83
CA ASP A 124 -13.13 1.30 8.05
C ASP A 124 -12.36 0.18 7.33
N LEU A 125 -11.22 0.51 6.71
CA LEU A 125 -10.36 -0.47 6.05
C LEU A 125 -9.90 -1.57 7.01
N LYS A 126 -9.40 -1.20 8.20
CA LYS A 126 -8.97 -2.16 9.22
C LYS A 126 -10.13 -3.04 9.70
N GLY A 127 -11.30 -2.45 9.89
CA GLY A 127 -12.52 -3.16 10.28
C GLY A 127 -12.92 -4.22 9.24
N ILE A 128 -12.97 -3.83 7.96
CA ILE A 128 -13.30 -4.73 6.86
C ILE A 128 -12.29 -5.89 6.76
N LEU A 129 -10.99 -5.57 6.85
CA LEU A 129 -9.96 -6.60 6.80
C LEU A 129 -10.06 -7.58 7.97
N LYS A 130 -10.28 -7.07 9.18
CA LYS A 130 -10.46 -7.90 10.37
C LYS A 130 -11.68 -8.84 10.28
N GLU A 131 -12.76 -8.37 9.66
CA GLU A 131 -13.98 -9.15 9.48
C GLU A 131 -13.82 -10.29 8.47
N HIS A 132 -12.99 -10.08 7.43
CA HIS A 132 -12.90 -11.00 6.29
C HIS A 132 -11.65 -11.88 6.29
N LEU A 133 -10.61 -11.52 7.06
CA LEU A 133 -9.43 -12.38 7.21
C LEU A 133 -9.75 -13.56 8.14
N PRO A 134 -9.26 -14.77 7.81
CA PRO A 134 -9.34 -15.90 8.73
C PRO A 134 -8.69 -15.62 10.07
N ASP A 135 -9.25 -16.12 11.18
CA ASP A 135 -8.78 -15.84 12.55
C ASP A 135 -7.29 -16.16 12.81
N HIS A 136 -6.75 -17.14 12.08
CA HIS A 136 -5.34 -17.53 12.20
C HIS A 136 -4.37 -16.65 11.41
N ILE A 137 -4.88 -15.70 10.61
CA ILE A 137 -4.05 -14.74 9.86
C ILE A 137 -4.04 -13.42 10.61
N PRO A 138 -2.88 -13.01 11.16
CA PRO A 138 -2.79 -11.76 11.91
C PRO A 138 -3.02 -10.57 10.99
N LEU A 139 -3.83 -9.62 11.43
CA LEU A 139 -3.96 -8.34 10.75
C LEU A 139 -2.65 -7.56 10.92
N PRO A 140 -1.96 -7.18 9.82
CA PRO A 140 -0.75 -6.38 9.89
C PRO A 140 -1.03 -4.99 10.45
N LYS A 141 0.01 -4.31 10.93
CA LYS A 141 -0.07 -2.89 11.25
C LYS A 141 -0.27 -2.09 9.96
N ILE A 142 -1.37 -1.35 9.83
CA ILE A 142 -1.68 -0.55 8.64
C ILE A 142 -1.59 0.93 8.98
N ILE A 143 -0.72 1.66 8.28
CA ILE A 143 -0.40 3.06 8.56
C ILE A 143 -0.31 3.88 7.26
N PRO A 144 -0.54 5.20 7.33
CA PRO A 144 -0.24 6.09 6.22
C PRO A 144 1.26 6.27 6.04
N ALA A 145 1.68 6.58 4.82
CA ALA A 145 3.03 7.03 4.54
C ALA A 145 3.32 8.36 5.26
N LYS A 146 4.54 8.51 5.78
CA LYS A 146 4.98 9.75 6.45
C LYS A 146 5.26 10.86 5.45
N HIS A 147 5.81 10.51 4.29
CA HIS A 147 6.23 11.43 3.23
C HIS A 147 5.63 11.01 1.88
N PRO A 148 4.30 11.10 1.70
CA PRO A 148 3.62 10.54 0.52
C PRO A 148 4.10 11.12 -0.81
N GLU A 149 4.67 12.33 -0.83
CA GLU A 149 5.19 12.99 -2.03
C GLU A 149 6.71 12.83 -2.18
N GLU A 150 7.47 12.77 -1.07
CA GLU A 150 8.93 12.77 -1.04
C GLU A 150 9.55 11.38 -0.81
N ALA A 151 8.74 10.36 -0.48
CA ALA A 151 9.22 9.03 -0.12
C ALA A 151 10.14 8.41 -1.18
N VAL A 152 9.91 8.70 -2.46
CA VAL A 152 10.76 8.20 -3.55
C VAL A 152 12.16 8.81 -3.46
N LEU A 153 12.29 10.10 -3.16
CA LEU A 153 13.58 10.78 -3.03
C LEU A 153 14.41 10.19 -1.89
N TYR A 154 13.81 10.05 -0.71
CA TYR A 154 14.45 9.36 0.41
C TYR A 154 14.80 7.91 0.09
N GLY A 155 13.94 7.22 -0.64
CA GLY A 155 14.21 5.85 -1.09
C GLY A 155 15.39 5.74 -2.05
N CYS A 156 15.58 6.69 -2.97
CA CYS A 156 16.76 6.80 -3.82
C CYS A 156 18.04 6.98 -2.99
N TYR A 157 17.98 7.86 -1.98
CA TYR A 157 19.11 8.07 -1.07
C TYR A 157 19.52 6.78 -0.35
N TYR A 158 18.58 6.08 0.29
CA TYR A 158 18.89 4.82 0.98
C TYR A 158 19.37 3.74 0.02
N TYR A 159 18.80 3.64 -1.18
CA TYR A 159 19.24 2.69 -2.19
C TYR A 159 20.66 2.95 -2.67
N ALA A 160 21.05 4.21 -2.85
CA ALA A 160 22.40 4.59 -3.20
C ALA A 160 23.41 4.22 -2.10
N LEU A 161 23.06 4.45 -0.83
CA LEU A 161 23.89 4.02 0.31
C LEU A 161 24.11 2.51 0.34
N ASP A 162 23.06 1.72 0.12
CA ASP A 162 23.17 0.25 0.07
C ASP A 162 24.10 -0.19 -1.07
N SER A 163 23.94 0.40 -2.25
CA SER A 163 24.74 0.08 -3.43
C SER A 163 26.26 0.36 -3.22
N LEU A 164 26.56 1.46 -2.52
CA LEU A 164 27.94 1.80 -2.15
C LEU A 164 28.52 0.82 -1.14
N ALA A 165 27.76 0.44 -0.11
CA ALA A 165 28.18 -0.51 0.89
C ALA A 165 28.44 -1.91 0.29
N ASP A 166 27.55 -2.39 -0.58
CA ASP A 166 27.68 -3.68 -1.27
C ASP A 166 28.89 -3.71 -2.23
N SER A 167 29.27 -2.55 -2.81
CA SER A 167 30.44 -2.42 -3.68
C SER A 167 31.75 -2.43 -2.90
N ALA A 168 31.75 -1.95 -1.65
CA ALA A 168 32.94 -1.91 -0.78
C ALA A 168 33.25 -3.28 -0.15
N THR A 169 32.32 -4.24 -0.20
CA THR A 169 32.47 -5.59 0.39
C THR A 169 32.82 -6.67 -0.65
N ARG A 170 32.96 -6.30 -1.92
CA ARG A 170 33.45 -7.15 -3.02
C ARG A 170 34.89 -6.87 -3.35
#